data_1005de2cf959d4f2d251103dda3dbf51
#
_entry.id   1005de2cf959d4f2d251103dda3dbf51
#
_cell.length_a   1.000
_cell.length_b   1.000
_cell.length_c   1.000
_cell.angle_alpha   90.00
_cell.angle_beta   90.00
_cell.angle_gamma   90.00
#
_symmetry.space_group_name_H-M   'P 1'
#
loop_
_entity.id
_entity.type
_entity.pdbx_description
1 polymer ?
#
loop_
_entity_poly.entity_id
_entity_poly.type
_entity_poly.pdbx_seq_one_letter_code
_entity_poly.pdbx_strand_id
1 'polypeptide(L)'
;MFLVDPTDPSKTVLIHRFPDITGVGGIIEVGHDKFYVAGGIFDLKTMVNQPGSYKLWEVDMSNFERDGQATVSLVMNLDKIACPNGLELLSKSDETILAADCEAGAVFKIDVANKTHEIAVQVDEMKNPEKPFIPIAINGITVHKGYLYWTNTSKALFCRIEIGSDGKATGEVEIIHEGLIGDDFCFDRDDGAWISQNPFNTITVAKADGKLVTAAGKIDKFDVAGATACQFDRRSGNEHLLYVVTNGGLAGPINGSGVEGGKVTVIDTSSFKL
;
A
#
# COMPACT_ATOMS: atom_id res chain seq x y z
N MET A 1 0.49 -7.17 13.03
CA MET A 1 -0.06 -5.80 13.07
C MET A 1 0.35 -5.14 14.37
N PHE A 2 0.77 -3.87 14.32
CA PHE A 2 1.14 -3.08 15.49
C PHE A 2 0.32 -1.78 15.52
N LEU A 3 0.03 -1.29 16.72
CA LEU A 3 -0.41 0.06 16.99
C LEU A 3 0.82 0.87 17.42
N VAL A 4 1.07 1.98 16.75
CA VAL A 4 2.19 2.87 17.03
C VAL A 4 1.67 4.21 17.50
N ASP A 5 2.09 4.66 18.69
CA ASP A 5 1.86 6.03 19.16
C ASP A 5 2.93 6.93 18.54
N PRO A 6 2.58 7.86 17.63
CA PRO A 6 3.58 8.70 16.96
C PRO A 6 4.24 9.71 17.90
N THR A 7 3.65 9.95 19.06
CA THR A 7 4.18 10.87 20.07
C THR A 7 5.04 10.18 21.11
N ASP A 8 4.89 8.86 21.25
CA ASP A 8 5.64 8.05 22.22
C ASP A 8 5.90 6.64 21.67
N PRO A 9 7.00 6.43 20.93
CA PRO A 9 7.31 5.11 20.36
C PRO A 9 7.42 3.97 21.38
N SER A 10 7.65 4.27 22.68
CA SER A 10 7.68 3.26 23.73
C SER A 10 6.33 2.61 23.99
N LYS A 11 5.24 3.24 23.54
CA LYS A 11 3.87 2.73 23.59
C LYS A 11 3.46 1.90 22.38
N THR A 12 4.41 1.47 21.55
CA THR A 12 4.10 0.55 20.45
C THR A 12 3.59 -0.78 20.96
N VAL A 13 2.40 -1.18 20.53
CA VAL A 13 1.71 -2.40 20.98
C VAL A 13 1.55 -3.38 19.83
N LEU A 14 1.91 -4.65 20.07
CA LEU A 14 1.56 -5.74 19.16
C LEU A 14 0.07 -6.04 19.29
N ILE A 15 -0.72 -5.72 18.25
CA ILE A 15 -2.16 -6.00 18.22
C ILE A 15 -2.43 -7.47 17.91
N HIS A 16 -1.83 -7.97 16.83
CA HIS A 16 -2.05 -9.36 16.43
C HIS A 16 -0.88 -9.93 15.61
N ARG A 17 -0.60 -11.22 15.80
CA ARG A 17 0.20 -12.07 14.90
C ARG A 17 -0.73 -12.99 14.14
N PHE A 18 -0.78 -12.84 12.83
CA PHE A 18 -1.57 -13.72 11.99
C PHE A 18 -0.88 -15.10 11.92
N PRO A 19 -1.59 -16.18 12.29
CA PRO A 19 -1.02 -17.52 12.24
C PRO A 19 -0.90 -18.01 10.79
N ASP A 20 0.00 -18.95 10.58
CA ASP A 20 0.16 -19.70 9.32
C ASP A 20 0.45 -18.85 8.07
N ILE A 21 0.98 -17.63 8.26
CA ILE A 21 1.46 -16.77 7.17
C ILE A 21 2.84 -16.21 7.48
N THR A 22 3.56 -15.82 6.45
CA THR A 22 4.91 -15.25 6.57
C THR A 22 4.97 -13.77 6.18
N GLY A 23 3.96 -13.28 5.47
CA GLY A 23 3.88 -11.89 5.00
C GLY A 23 2.46 -11.32 5.08
N VAL A 24 2.38 -10.04 5.44
CA VAL A 24 1.18 -9.21 5.33
C VAL A 24 1.42 -8.26 4.17
N GLY A 25 0.53 -8.24 3.17
CA GLY A 25 0.63 -7.35 2.01
C GLY A 25 -0.03 -6.00 2.29
N GLY A 26 -1.35 -5.94 2.29
CA GLY A 26 -2.11 -4.71 2.44
C GLY A 26 -2.95 -4.63 3.70
N ILE A 27 -3.26 -3.41 4.10
CA ILE A 27 -4.20 -3.07 5.17
C ILE A 27 -5.05 -1.89 4.74
N ILE A 28 -6.36 -1.94 5.01
CA ILE A 28 -7.28 -0.84 4.76
C ILE A 28 -8.27 -0.66 5.90
N GLU A 29 -8.53 0.58 6.32
CA GLU A 29 -9.58 0.89 7.27
C GLU A 29 -10.93 1.05 6.53
N VAL A 30 -11.91 0.24 6.90
CA VAL A 30 -13.22 0.21 6.25
C VAL A 30 -14.33 0.82 7.10
N GLY A 31 -14.03 1.11 8.35
CA GLY A 31 -14.91 1.76 9.31
C GLY A 31 -14.08 2.34 10.45
N HIS A 32 -14.69 3.05 11.39
CA HIS A 32 -13.97 3.53 12.56
C HIS A 32 -13.40 2.34 13.34
N ASP A 33 -12.06 2.27 13.44
CA ASP A 33 -11.32 1.22 14.13
C ASP A 33 -11.56 -0.21 13.58
N LYS A 34 -12.06 -0.35 12.35
CA LYS A 34 -12.25 -1.62 11.68
C LYS A 34 -11.37 -1.69 10.44
N PHE A 35 -10.53 -2.73 10.39
CA PHE A 35 -9.52 -2.89 9.33
C PHE A 35 -9.67 -4.24 8.64
N TYR A 36 -9.41 -4.28 7.32
CA TYR A 36 -9.14 -5.51 6.61
C TYR A 36 -7.63 -5.62 6.34
N VAL A 37 -7.12 -6.84 6.54
CA VAL A 37 -5.70 -7.17 6.38
C VAL A 37 -5.58 -8.37 5.47
N ALA A 38 -4.83 -8.24 4.38
CA ALA A 38 -4.50 -9.34 3.48
C ALA A 38 -3.09 -9.85 3.73
N GLY A 39 -2.91 -11.17 3.73
CA GLY A 39 -1.59 -11.77 3.91
C GLY A 39 -1.57 -13.25 3.51
N GLY A 40 -0.38 -13.80 3.36
CA GLY A 40 -0.17 -15.18 2.94
C GLY A 40 1.25 -15.66 3.18
N ILE A 41 1.65 -16.71 2.47
CA ILE A 41 3.00 -17.26 2.55
C ILE A 41 3.81 -16.69 1.39
N PHE A 42 4.82 -15.90 1.75
CA PHE A 42 5.76 -15.26 0.85
C PHE A 42 7.19 -15.50 1.35
N ASP A 43 8.06 -15.98 0.49
CA ASP A 43 9.48 -16.14 0.78
C ASP A 43 10.25 -14.91 0.26
N LEU A 44 10.66 -14.05 1.17
CA LEU A 44 11.44 -12.82 0.86
C LEU A 44 12.80 -13.12 0.21
N LYS A 45 13.38 -14.31 0.41
CA LYS A 45 14.70 -14.64 -0.16
C LYS A 45 14.61 -15.04 -1.63
N THR A 46 13.55 -15.75 -1.96
CA THR A 46 13.32 -16.25 -3.32
C THR A 46 12.33 -15.38 -4.10
N MET A 47 11.65 -14.45 -3.42
CA MET A 47 10.56 -13.62 -3.95
C MET A 47 9.42 -14.48 -4.52
N VAL A 48 9.12 -15.60 -3.88
CA VAL A 48 8.10 -16.55 -4.34
C VAL A 48 6.90 -16.55 -3.41
N ASN A 49 5.72 -16.41 -4.00
CA ASN A 49 4.43 -16.59 -3.34
C ASN A 49 4.01 -18.07 -3.34
N GLN A 50 3.33 -18.48 -2.26
CA GLN A 50 2.65 -19.77 -2.24
C GLN A 50 1.20 -19.59 -2.71
N PRO A 51 0.82 -20.07 -3.90
CA PRO A 51 -0.55 -19.97 -4.41
C PRO A 51 -1.58 -20.55 -3.44
N GLY A 52 -2.73 -19.87 -3.30
CA GLY A 52 -3.82 -20.30 -2.43
C GLY A 52 -3.59 -20.13 -0.92
N SER A 53 -2.45 -19.54 -0.50
CA SER A 53 -2.17 -19.28 0.91
C SER A 53 -2.76 -17.97 1.42
N TYR A 54 -3.16 -17.07 0.51
CA TYR A 54 -3.60 -15.73 0.88
C TYR A 54 -5.01 -15.73 1.46
N LYS A 55 -5.18 -14.89 2.46
CA LYS A 55 -6.40 -14.75 3.26
C LYS A 55 -6.67 -13.29 3.54
N LEU A 56 -7.95 -12.98 3.79
CA LEU A 56 -8.39 -11.68 4.29
C LEU A 56 -8.89 -11.84 5.72
N TRP A 57 -8.38 -11.03 6.62
CA TRP A 57 -8.83 -10.94 8.01
C TRP A 57 -9.49 -9.59 8.29
N GLU A 58 -10.46 -9.61 9.19
CA GLU A 58 -10.97 -8.41 9.84
C GLU A 58 -10.27 -8.25 11.20
N VAL A 59 -9.84 -7.03 11.49
CA VAL A 59 -9.31 -6.60 12.79
C VAL A 59 -10.19 -5.48 13.29
N ASP A 60 -11.02 -5.77 14.28
CA ASP A 60 -11.91 -4.81 14.93
C ASP A 60 -11.26 -4.31 16.23
N MET A 61 -10.93 -3.03 16.25
CA MET A 61 -10.31 -2.31 17.37
C MET A 61 -11.29 -1.39 18.10
N SER A 62 -12.60 -1.41 17.79
CA SER A 62 -13.60 -0.50 18.36
C SER A 62 -13.70 -0.57 19.90
N ASN A 63 -13.26 -1.65 20.50
CA ASN A 63 -13.19 -1.81 21.95
C ASN A 63 -11.76 -1.80 22.52
N PHE A 64 -10.76 -1.52 21.68
CA PHE A 64 -9.36 -1.67 22.07
C PHE A 64 -8.97 -0.74 23.24
N GLU A 65 -9.42 0.51 23.23
CA GLU A 65 -9.14 1.45 24.35
C GLU A 65 -9.72 0.96 25.68
N ARG A 66 -10.87 0.26 25.66
CA ARG A 66 -11.51 -0.26 26.86
C ARG A 66 -10.90 -1.57 27.32
N ASP A 67 -10.66 -2.49 26.39
CA ASP A 67 -10.35 -3.90 26.70
C ASP A 67 -8.87 -4.24 26.52
N GLY A 68 -8.11 -3.37 25.85
CA GLY A 68 -6.71 -3.61 25.49
C GLY A 68 -6.51 -4.74 24.47
N GLN A 69 -7.59 -5.16 23.80
CA GLN A 69 -7.58 -6.27 22.86
C GLN A 69 -8.40 -5.94 21.61
N ALA A 70 -7.90 -6.34 20.44
CA ALA A 70 -8.64 -6.32 19.19
C ALA A 70 -9.33 -7.68 18.98
N THR A 71 -10.49 -7.65 18.33
CA THR A 71 -11.13 -8.86 17.82
C THR A 71 -10.63 -9.14 16.42
N VAL A 72 -10.06 -10.33 16.19
CA VAL A 72 -9.53 -10.71 14.86
C VAL A 72 -10.26 -11.93 14.35
N SER A 73 -10.81 -11.85 13.15
CA SER A 73 -11.53 -12.94 12.52
C SER A 73 -11.09 -13.15 11.07
N LEU A 74 -11.05 -14.41 10.64
CA LEU A 74 -10.86 -14.76 9.22
C LEU A 74 -12.15 -14.45 8.46
N VAL A 75 -12.06 -13.57 7.46
CA VAL A 75 -13.18 -13.22 6.59
C VAL A 75 -13.34 -14.25 5.51
N MET A 76 -12.28 -14.47 4.71
CA MET A 76 -12.31 -15.40 3.58
C MET A 76 -10.90 -15.79 3.11
N ASN A 77 -10.82 -16.88 2.35
CA ASN A 77 -9.63 -17.20 1.57
C ASN A 77 -9.65 -16.42 0.25
N LEU A 78 -8.47 -16.00 -0.21
CA LEU A 78 -8.26 -15.28 -1.47
C LEU A 78 -7.65 -16.25 -2.50
N ASP A 79 -8.35 -17.33 -2.81
CA ASP A 79 -7.84 -18.48 -3.58
C ASP A 79 -7.48 -18.15 -5.04
N LYS A 80 -8.03 -17.06 -5.60
CA LYS A 80 -7.72 -16.58 -6.97
C LYS A 80 -6.74 -15.40 -7.00
N ILE A 81 -6.37 -14.87 -5.83
CA ILE A 81 -5.42 -13.75 -5.71
C ILE A 81 -4.08 -14.35 -5.29
N ALA A 82 -3.08 -14.17 -6.13
CA ALA A 82 -1.77 -14.79 -5.94
C ALA A 82 -0.86 -13.99 -5.01
N CYS A 83 -0.96 -12.64 -5.05
CA CYS A 83 -0.14 -11.75 -4.22
C CYS A 83 -0.87 -10.42 -3.97
N PRO A 84 -1.82 -10.37 -3.03
CA PRO A 84 -2.49 -9.10 -2.69
C PRO A 84 -1.47 -8.15 -2.07
N ASN A 85 -1.34 -6.96 -2.66
CA ASN A 85 -0.45 -5.89 -2.19
C ASN A 85 -1.30 -4.68 -1.76
N GLY A 86 -1.39 -3.60 -2.52
CA GLY A 86 -2.24 -2.46 -2.18
C GLY A 86 -3.71 -2.85 -2.00
N LEU A 87 -4.32 -2.38 -0.92
CA LEU A 87 -5.76 -2.49 -0.67
C LEU A 87 -6.39 -1.10 -0.69
N GLU A 88 -7.57 -0.97 -1.30
CA GLU A 88 -8.31 0.28 -1.36
C GLU A 88 -9.81 0.08 -1.10
N LEU A 89 -10.45 1.04 -0.45
CA LEU A 89 -11.89 1.01 -0.19
C LEU A 89 -12.65 1.52 -1.41
N LEU A 90 -13.46 0.67 -2.04
CA LEU A 90 -14.31 1.08 -3.15
C LEU A 90 -15.67 1.59 -2.66
N SER A 91 -16.31 0.86 -1.75
CA SER A 91 -17.60 1.22 -1.19
C SER A 91 -17.69 0.80 0.28
N LYS A 92 -17.92 1.79 1.14
CA LYS A 92 -18.10 1.55 2.58
C LYS A 92 -19.47 0.92 2.87
N SER A 93 -20.51 1.34 2.15
CA SER A 93 -21.88 0.86 2.36
C SER A 93 -22.03 -0.63 2.04
N ASP A 94 -21.27 -1.12 1.04
CA ASP A 94 -21.38 -2.47 0.51
C ASP A 94 -20.21 -3.36 0.95
N GLU A 95 -19.35 -2.86 1.84
CA GLU A 95 -18.14 -3.55 2.30
C GLU A 95 -17.29 -4.10 1.13
N THR A 96 -17.12 -3.28 0.08
CA THR A 96 -16.40 -3.66 -1.13
C THR A 96 -15.04 -2.99 -1.15
N ILE A 97 -13.98 -3.80 -1.32
CA ILE A 97 -12.60 -3.33 -1.44
C ILE A 97 -11.98 -3.75 -2.76
N LEU A 98 -10.97 -3.02 -3.19
CA LEU A 98 -10.09 -3.37 -4.29
C LEU A 98 -8.77 -3.90 -3.73
N ALA A 99 -8.19 -4.88 -4.42
CA ALA A 99 -6.89 -5.45 -4.08
C ALA A 99 -6.02 -5.55 -5.33
N ALA A 100 -4.84 -4.94 -5.30
CA ALA A 100 -3.83 -5.14 -6.33
C ALA A 100 -3.22 -6.53 -6.19
N ASP A 101 -3.25 -7.35 -7.24
CA ASP A 101 -2.50 -8.60 -7.30
C ASP A 101 -1.20 -8.37 -8.07
N CYS A 102 -0.10 -8.27 -7.34
CA CYS A 102 1.20 -7.93 -7.91
C CYS A 102 1.86 -9.06 -8.73
N GLU A 103 1.32 -10.26 -8.68
CA GLU A 103 1.76 -11.39 -9.52
C GLU A 103 0.88 -11.50 -10.78
N ALA A 104 -0.44 -11.47 -10.63
CA ALA A 104 -1.38 -11.55 -11.76
C ALA A 104 -1.38 -10.27 -12.61
N GLY A 105 -0.92 -9.14 -12.11
CA GLY A 105 -1.00 -7.85 -12.79
C GLY A 105 -2.43 -7.41 -13.02
N ALA A 106 -3.24 -7.40 -11.97
CA ALA A 106 -4.67 -7.11 -12.01
C ALA A 106 -5.14 -6.46 -10.71
N VAL A 107 -6.27 -5.78 -10.76
CA VAL A 107 -7.01 -5.35 -9.58
C VAL A 107 -8.25 -6.23 -9.42
N PHE A 108 -8.37 -6.85 -8.27
CA PHE A 108 -9.53 -7.63 -7.88
C PHE A 108 -10.50 -6.75 -7.08
N LYS A 109 -11.79 -6.91 -7.34
CA LYS A 109 -12.85 -6.48 -6.45
C LYS A 109 -13.20 -7.62 -5.50
N ILE A 110 -13.21 -7.32 -4.20
CA ILE A 110 -13.60 -8.25 -3.14
C ILE A 110 -14.89 -7.73 -2.52
N ASP A 111 -15.95 -8.50 -2.66
CA ASP A 111 -17.22 -8.30 -1.97
C ASP A 111 -17.16 -9.10 -0.65
N VAL A 112 -16.93 -8.37 0.43
CA VAL A 112 -16.70 -8.99 1.75
C VAL A 112 -17.98 -9.59 2.31
N ALA A 113 -19.12 -8.94 2.09
CA ALA A 113 -20.42 -9.42 2.57
C ALA A 113 -20.81 -10.77 1.94
N ASN A 114 -20.58 -10.92 0.64
CA ASN A 114 -20.87 -12.13 -0.10
C ASN A 114 -19.69 -13.13 -0.16
N LYS A 115 -18.53 -12.75 0.35
CA LYS A 115 -17.28 -13.54 0.34
C LYS A 115 -16.88 -13.97 -1.08
N THR A 116 -16.98 -13.06 -2.03
CA THR A 116 -16.62 -13.30 -3.43
C THR A 116 -15.54 -12.33 -3.89
N HIS A 117 -14.77 -12.74 -4.89
CA HIS A 117 -13.80 -11.86 -5.53
C HIS A 117 -13.70 -12.15 -7.04
N GLU A 118 -13.54 -11.10 -7.82
CA GLU A 118 -13.42 -11.14 -9.27
C GLU A 118 -12.43 -10.07 -9.76
N ILE A 119 -11.87 -10.25 -10.96
CA ILE A 119 -11.06 -9.21 -11.59
C ILE A 119 -11.96 -8.02 -11.94
N ALA A 120 -11.63 -6.84 -11.42
CA ALA A 120 -12.28 -5.58 -11.73
C ALA A 120 -11.60 -4.87 -12.90
N VAL A 121 -10.25 -4.77 -12.85
CA VAL A 121 -9.43 -4.13 -13.89
C VAL A 121 -8.20 -4.99 -14.16
N GLN A 122 -7.90 -5.23 -15.45
CA GLN A 122 -6.64 -5.83 -15.88
C GLN A 122 -6.24 -5.23 -17.23
N VAL A 123 -5.13 -4.51 -17.25
CA VAL A 123 -4.55 -3.88 -18.44
C VAL A 123 -3.07 -4.21 -18.53
N ASP A 124 -2.44 -3.96 -19.68
CA ASP A 124 -1.05 -4.34 -19.86
C ASP A 124 -0.10 -3.54 -18.96
N GLU A 125 -0.43 -2.30 -18.63
CA GLU A 125 0.33 -1.44 -17.73
C GLU A 125 0.35 -1.94 -16.28
N MET A 126 -0.56 -2.85 -15.91
CA MET A 126 -0.59 -3.51 -14.60
C MET A 126 0.29 -4.75 -14.52
N LYS A 127 0.66 -5.36 -15.65
CA LYS A 127 1.39 -6.65 -15.71
C LYS A 127 2.89 -6.47 -15.59
N ASN A 128 3.58 -7.55 -15.24
CA ASN A 128 5.04 -7.64 -15.36
C ASN A 128 5.48 -7.61 -16.84
N PRO A 129 6.66 -7.05 -17.14
CA PRO A 129 7.32 -7.31 -18.43
C PRO A 129 7.76 -8.79 -18.48
N GLU A 130 8.11 -9.27 -19.67
CA GLU A 130 8.54 -10.68 -19.88
C GLU A 130 9.71 -11.12 -18.98
N LYS A 131 10.63 -10.19 -18.70
CA LYS A 131 11.81 -10.43 -17.84
C LYS A 131 11.95 -9.29 -16.83
N PRO A 132 11.18 -9.29 -15.75
CA PRO A 132 11.25 -8.23 -14.75
C PRO A 132 12.54 -8.30 -13.95
N PHE A 133 13.16 -7.14 -13.69
CA PHE A 133 14.27 -7.03 -12.74
C PHE A 133 13.78 -7.19 -11.29
N ILE A 134 12.61 -6.61 -10.99
CA ILE A 134 11.86 -6.79 -9.74
C ILE A 134 10.53 -7.41 -10.14
N PRO A 135 10.18 -8.65 -9.70
CA PRO A 135 8.96 -9.32 -10.13
C PRO A 135 7.72 -8.85 -9.33
N ILE A 136 7.53 -7.55 -9.23
CA ILE A 136 6.37 -6.91 -8.61
C ILE A 136 5.71 -6.04 -9.67
N ALA A 137 4.59 -6.49 -10.20
CA ALA A 137 3.82 -5.79 -11.21
C ALA A 137 3.11 -4.56 -10.63
N ILE A 138 1.78 -4.50 -10.74
CA ILE A 138 0.98 -3.51 -10.00
C ILE A 138 1.26 -3.65 -8.50
N ASN A 139 1.41 -2.52 -7.80
CA ASN A 139 1.80 -2.49 -6.39
C ASN A 139 0.76 -1.70 -5.58
N GLY A 140 1.03 -0.44 -5.24
CA GLY A 140 0.06 0.42 -4.57
C GLY A 140 -1.11 0.82 -5.48
N ILE A 141 -2.29 0.92 -4.90
CA ILE A 141 -3.50 1.43 -5.56
C ILE A 141 -4.22 2.44 -4.68
N THR A 142 -4.86 3.43 -5.29
CA THR A 142 -5.72 4.40 -4.61
C THR A 142 -6.83 4.87 -5.54
N VAL A 143 -8.06 4.93 -5.03
CA VAL A 143 -9.20 5.54 -5.73
C VAL A 143 -9.27 7.02 -5.37
N HIS A 144 -9.10 7.88 -6.36
CA HIS A 144 -9.13 9.33 -6.17
C HIS A 144 -9.90 10.02 -7.30
N LYS A 145 -10.93 10.80 -6.95
CA LYS A 145 -11.75 11.59 -7.89
C LYS A 145 -12.28 10.81 -9.10
N GLY A 146 -12.74 9.57 -8.88
CA GLY A 146 -13.33 8.72 -9.93
C GLY A 146 -12.31 7.94 -10.77
N TYR A 147 -11.03 8.01 -10.42
CA TYR A 147 -9.97 7.26 -11.04
C TYR A 147 -9.37 6.25 -10.07
N LEU A 148 -9.02 5.08 -10.59
CA LEU A 148 -8.10 4.15 -9.96
C LEU A 148 -6.67 4.52 -10.40
N TYR A 149 -5.83 4.87 -9.45
CA TYR A 149 -4.41 5.11 -9.65
C TYR A 149 -3.62 3.89 -9.22
N TRP A 150 -2.47 3.65 -9.86
CA TRP A 150 -1.56 2.58 -9.43
C TRP A 150 -0.10 2.88 -9.77
N THR A 151 0.78 2.29 -9.00
CA THR A 151 2.19 2.12 -9.34
C THR A 151 2.39 0.74 -9.97
N ASN A 152 3.31 0.62 -10.93
CA ASN A 152 3.85 -0.65 -11.38
C ASN A 152 5.36 -0.63 -11.15
N THR A 153 5.83 -1.38 -10.16
CA THR A 153 7.22 -1.37 -9.73
C THR A 153 8.15 -1.91 -10.81
N SER A 154 7.80 -3.02 -11.47
CA SER A 154 8.66 -3.65 -12.47
C SER A 154 8.73 -2.91 -13.80
N LYS A 155 7.67 -2.20 -14.19
CA LYS A 155 7.66 -1.34 -15.39
C LYS A 155 8.05 0.11 -15.09
N ALA A 156 8.22 0.46 -13.82
CA ALA A 156 8.49 1.81 -13.35
C ALA A 156 7.44 2.83 -13.86
N LEU A 157 6.16 2.50 -13.70
CA LEU A 157 5.04 3.31 -14.15
C LEU A 157 4.22 3.84 -12.97
N PHE A 158 3.69 5.06 -13.13
CA PHE A 158 2.58 5.60 -12.35
C PHE A 158 1.45 5.93 -13.31
N CYS A 159 0.31 5.29 -13.13
CA CYS A 159 -0.82 5.32 -14.06
C CYS A 159 -2.13 5.60 -13.37
N ARG A 160 -3.16 5.92 -14.18
CA ARG A 160 -4.55 5.94 -13.75
C ARG A 160 -5.49 5.46 -14.85
N ILE A 161 -6.70 5.08 -14.45
CA ILE A 161 -7.82 4.76 -15.35
C ILE A 161 -9.13 5.22 -14.69
N GLU A 162 -10.05 5.75 -15.46
CA GLU A 162 -11.39 6.07 -14.95
C GLU A 162 -12.15 4.79 -14.60
N ILE A 163 -12.84 4.77 -13.44
CA ILE A 163 -13.62 3.62 -12.99
C ILE A 163 -15.05 4.02 -12.61
N GLY A 164 -15.98 3.10 -12.85
CA GLY A 164 -17.35 3.20 -12.34
C GLY A 164 -17.46 2.90 -10.85
N SER A 165 -18.65 3.13 -10.29
CA SER A 165 -18.96 2.80 -8.89
C SER A 165 -18.85 1.30 -8.57
N ASP A 166 -18.87 0.44 -9.59
CA ASP A 166 -18.67 -1.01 -9.48
C ASP A 166 -17.19 -1.43 -9.49
N GLY A 167 -16.27 -0.44 -9.63
CA GLY A 167 -14.82 -0.63 -9.68
C GLY A 167 -14.27 -1.05 -11.04
N LYS A 168 -15.11 -1.16 -12.07
CA LYS A 168 -14.68 -1.52 -13.42
C LYS A 168 -14.22 -0.31 -14.19
N ALA A 169 -13.23 -0.52 -15.08
CA ALA A 169 -12.73 0.54 -15.96
C ALA A 169 -13.83 1.06 -16.89
N THR A 170 -13.92 2.39 -17.02
CA THR A 170 -14.83 3.09 -17.93
C THR A 170 -14.10 3.97 -18.94
N GLY A 171 -12.78 4.14 -18.80
CA GLY A 171 -11.92 4.93 -19.68
C GLY A 171 -10.70 4.15 -20.17
N GLU A 172 -9.78 4.86 -20.80
CA GLU A 172 -8.49 4.34 -21.25
C GLU A 172 -7.41 4.59 -20.19
N VAL A 173 -6.31 3.82 -20.25
CA VAL A 173 -5.17 4.02 -19.36
C VAL A 173 -4.46 5.32 -19.68
N GLU A 174 -4.18 6.11 -18.66
CA GLU A 174 -3.31 7.27 -18.72
C GLU A 174 -2.03 6.97 -17.94
N ILE A 175 -0.89 6.97 -18.63
CA ILE A 175 0.43 6.93 -18.00
C ILE A 175 0.78 8.34 -17.55
N ILE A 176 0.86 8.55 -16.24
CA ILE A 176 1.18 9.86 -15.63
C ILE A 176 2.70 10.06 -15.62
N HIS A 177 3.43 9.00 -15.23
CA HIS A 177 4.89 9.00 -15.22
C HIS A 177 5.47 7.66 -15.66
N GLU A 178 6.54 7.75 -16.46
CA GLU A 178 7.44 6.65 -16.80
C GLU A 178 8.77 6.82 -16.05
N GLY A 179 9.43 5.71 -15.73
CA GLY A 179 10.72 5.70 -15.01
C GLY A 179 10.59 5.91 -13.50
N LEU A 180 9.38 5.88 -12.95
CA LEU A 180 9.11 6.02 -11.52
C LEU A 180 8.91 4.64 -10.87
N ILE A 181 9.93 4.12 -10.21
CA ILE A 181 9.83 2.89 -9.41
C ILE A 181 9.17 3.24 -8.08
N GLY A 182 7.86 3.05 -8.01
CA GLY A 182 7.04 3.31 -6.83
C GLY A 182 6.62 2.03 -6.11
N ASP A 183 6.36 2.17 -4.81
CA ASP A 183 5.66 1.24 -3.93
C ASP A 183 4.25 1.82 -3.67
N ASP A 184 3.73 1.87 -2.45
CA ASP A 184 2.46 2.54 -2.18
C ASP A 184 2.58 4.07 -2.23
N PHE A 185 1.43 4.74 -2.31
CA PHE A 185 1.34 6.19 -2.39
C PHE A 185 0.04 6.71 -1.76
N CYS A 186 0.00 8.00 -1.47
CA CYS A 186 -1.21 8.71 -1.07
C CYS A 186 -1.28 10.09 -1.74
N PHE A 187 -2.45 10.71 -1.70
CA PHE A 187 -2.64 12.08 -2.19
C PHE A 187 -2.65 13.07 -1.03
N ASP A 188 -2.05 14.25 -1.28
CA ASP A 188 -2.26 15.42 -0.44
C ASP A 188 -3.56 16.15 -0.84
N ARG A 189 -3.84 17.28 -0.15
CA ARG A 189 -5.04 18.11 -0.40
C ARG A 189 -5.02 18.85 -1.74
N ASP A 190 -3.84 19.02 -2.32
CA ASP A 190 -3.62 19.72 -3.57
C ASP A 190 -3.45 18.76 -4.75
N ASP A 191 -3.86 17.47 -4.56
CA ASP A 191 -3.79 16.39 -5.54
C ASP A 191 -2.36 15.96 -5.91
N GLY A 192 -1.36 16.33 -5.14
CA GLY A 192 -0.01 15.80 -5.28
C GLY A 192 0.05 14.34 -4.82
N ALA A 193 0.56 13.45 -5.67
CA ALA A 193 0.76 12.05 -5.30
C ALA A 193 2.11 11.88 -4.61
N TRP A 194 2.10 11.50 -3.33
CA TRP A 194 3.27 11.21 -2.52
C TRP A 194 3.59 9.73 -2.58
N ILE A 195 4.69 9.37 -3.24
CA ILE A 195 5.01 8.01 -3.64
C ILE A 195 6.23 7.52 -2.87
N SER A 196 6.06 6.41 -2.18
CA SER A 196 7.14 5.69 -1.52
C SER A 196 8.02 5.00 -2.55
N GLN A 197 9.34 5.24 -2.49
CA GLN A 197 10.30 4.62 -3.40
C GLN A 197 11.24 3.71 -2.63
N ASN A 198 10.78 2.50 -2.37
CA ASN A 198 11.46 1.50 -1.54
C ASN A 198 12.96 1.32 -1.91
N PRO A 199 13.34 1.05 -3.18
CA PRO A 199 14.74 0.82 -3.51
C PRO A 199 15.63 2.07 -3.43
N PHE A 200 15.03 3.26 -3.43
CA PHE A 200 15.76 4.54 -3.41
C PHE A 200 15.79 5.22 -2.05
N ASN A 201 15.08 4.66 -1.05
CA ASN A 201 15.02 5.23 0.30
C ASN A 201 14.50 6.68 0.30
N THR A 202 13.49 6.96 -0.53
CA THR A 202 12.94 8.31 -0.71
C THR A 202 11.41 8.32 -0.74
N ILE A 203 10.85 9.50 -0.46
CA ILE A 203 9.48 9.87 -0.82
C ILE A 203 9.56 10.91 -1.94
N THR A 204 8.88 10.64 -3.03
CA THR A 204 8.81 11.52 -4.21
C THR A 204 7.39 11.99 -4.43
N VAL A 205 7.21 13.27 -4.73
CA VAL A 205 5.91 13.85 -5.08
C VAL A 205 5.81 13.97 -6.60
N ALA A 206 4.79 13.33 -7.15
CA ALA A 206 4.37 13.53 -8.53
C ALA A 206 3.31 14.63 -8.58
N LYS A 207 3.65 15.76 -9.20
CA LYS A 207 2.76 16.90 -9.35
C LYS A 207 1.83 16.75 -10.55
N ALA A 208 0.71 17.47 -10.51
CA ALA A 208 -0.24 17.51 -11.62
C ALA A 208 0.38 18.05 -12.95
N ASP A 209 1.45 18.87 -12.85
CA ASP A 209 2.18 19.39 -14.02
C ASP A 209 3.24 18.41 -14.59
N GLY A 210 3.29 17.21 -14.05
CA GLY A 210 4.21 16.16 -14.47
C GLY A 210 5.59 16.24 -13.82
N LYS A 211 5.87 17.14 -12.90
CA LYS A 211 7.15 17.22 -12.20
C LYS A 211 7.24 16.20 -11.07
N LEU A 212 8.43 15.62 -10.94
CA LEU A 212 8.81 14.81 -9.79
C LEU A 212 9.72 15.62 -8.85
N VAL A 213 9.40 15.62 -7.57
CA VAL A 213 10.21 16.28 -6.55
C VAL A 213 10.46 15.32 -5.40
N THR A 214 11.71 15.05 -5.05
CA THR A 214 12.02 14.28 -3.85
C THR A 214 11.72 15.15 -2.62
N ALA A 215 10.74 14.72 -1.83
CA ALA A 215 10.28 15.43 -0.65
C ALA A 215 11.08 15.04 0.62
N ALA A 216 11.47 13.76 0.71
CA ALA A 216 12.21 13.27 1.88
C ALA A 216 13.11 12.09 1.51
N GLY A 217 14.10 11.85 2.36
CA GLY A 217 15.03 10.73 2.22
C GLY A 217 16.15 10.97 1.20
N LYS A 218 17.08 10.03 1.19
CA LYS A 218 18.19 9.92 0.22
C LYS A 218 18.63 8.48 0.16
N ILE A 219 19.16 8.07 -0.99
CA ILE A 219 19.56 6.69 -1.25
C ILE A 219 20.58 6.14 -0.24
N ASP A 220 21.38 7.00 0.37
CA ASP A 220 22.45 6.68 1.30
C ASP A 220 22.12 7.04 2.77
N LYS A 221 20.84 7.28 3.11
CA LYS A 221 20.37 7.67 4.44
C LYS A 221 19.27 6.78 4.97
N PHE A 222 19.22 6.66 6.29
CA PHE A 222 18.19 5.87 7.00
C PHE A 222 16.89 6.65 7.28
N ASP A 223 16.77 7.92 6.88
CA ASP A 223 15.62 8.76 7.23
C ASP A 223 14.29 8.06 6.93
N VAL A 224 14.13 7.53 5.71
CA VAL A 224 12.98 6.73 5.25
C VAL A 224 13.46 5.48 4.48
N ALA A 225 14.47 4.79 5.00
CA ALA A 225 15.10 3.66 4.33
C ALA A 225 14.10 2.52 4.06
N GLY A 226 13.93 2.18 2.78
CA GLY A 226 12.95 1.20 2.35
C GLY A 226 11.53 1.66 2.60
N ALA A 227 11.17 2.90 2.22
CA ALA A 227 9.81 3.40 2.30
C ALA A 227 8.86 2.53 1.47
N THR A 228 7.90 1.85 2.11
CA THR A 228 6.94 0.97 1.45
C THR A 228 5.58 1.63 1.29
N ALA A 229 5.09 2.35 2.29
CA ALA A 229 3.79 3.00 2.25
C ALA A 229 3.83 4.35 2.96
N CYS A 230 2.93 5.24 2.58
CA CYS A 230 2.74 6.52 3.26
C CYS A 230 1.27 6.92 3.31
N GLN A 231 0.91 7.71 4.33
CA GLN A 231 -0.44 8.23 4.51
C GLN A 231 -0.42 9.53 5.30
N PHE A 232 -1.19 10.52 4.86
CA PHE A 232 -1.39 11.74 5.63
C PHE A 232 -2.28 11.53 6.86
N ASP A 233 -2.02 12.30 7.91
CA ASP A 233 -2.89 12.35 9.09
C ASP A 233 -4.27 12.88 8.69
N ARG A 234 -5.32 12.23 9.20
CA ARG A 234 -6.72 12.61 8.93
C ARG A 234 -7.32 13.48 10.03
N ARG A 235 -6.58 13.71 11.13
CA ARG A 235 -7.03 14.55 12.24
C ARG A 235 -6.91 16.02 11.88
N SER A 236 -7.95 16.80 12.21
CA SER A 236 -7.96 18.24 11.96
C SER A 236 -6.77 18.95 12.61
N GLY A 237 -6.04 19.72 11.82
CA GLY A 237 -4.85 20.47 12.21
C GLY A 237 -3.53 19.70 12.01
N ASN A 238 -3.59 18.39 11.74
CA ASN A 238 -2.40 17.54 11.55
C ASN A 238 -2.26 17.03 10.11
N GLU A 239 -3.08 17.47 9.19
CA GLU A 239 -3.16 16.96 7.82
C GLU A 239 -1.90 17.23 6.99
N HIS A 240 -0.97 18.00 7.54
CA HIS A 240 0.38 18.22 7.01
C HIS A 240 1.40 17.16 7.48
N LEU A 241 1.02 16.27 8.40
CA LEU A 241 1.89 15.21 8.86
C LEU A 241 1.73 13.97 7.97
N LEU A 242 2.82 13.56 7.32
CA LEU A 242 2.89 12.35 6.53
C LEU A 242 3.55 11.24 7.34
N TYR A 243 2.83 10.15 7.54
CA TYR A 243 3.35 8.93 8.15
C TYR A 243 3.90 8.01 7.06
N VAL A 244 5.14 7.58 7.23
CA VAL A 244 5.85 6.69 6.28
C VAL A 244 6.22 5.41 7.00
N VAL A 245 5.80 4.28 6.44
CA VAL A 245 6.21 2.95 6.89
C VAL A 245 7.43 2.50 6.08
N THR A 246 8.43 1.92 6.77
CA THR A 246 9.67 1.49 6.14
C THR A 246 10.00 0.04 6.47
N ASN A 247 10.75 -0.62 5.59
CA ASN A 247 11.32 -1.95 5.83
C ASN A 247 12.80 -1.91 6.25
N GLY A 248 13.36 -0.71 6.45
CA GLY A 248 14.74 -0.51 6.90
C GLY A 248 15.80 -0.63 5.82
N GLY A 249 15.42 -0.53 4.54
CA GLY A 249 16.36 -0.58 3.41
C GLY A 249 16.62 -1.99 2.86
N LEU A 250 15.70 -2.94 3.08
CA LEU A 250 15.89 -4.33 2.60
C LEU A 250 16.02 -4.43 1.07
N ALA A 251 15.31 -3.60 0.30
CA ALA A 251 15.39 -3.59 -1.16
C ALA A 251 16.50 -2.70 -1.72
N GLY A 252 16.99 -1.73 -0.92
CA GLY A 252 18.07 -0.83 -1.26
C GLY A 252 18.97 -0.55 -0.06
N PRO A 253 19.85 -1.51 0.33
CA PRO A 253 20.67 -1.35 1.51
C PRO A 253 21.58 -0.11 1.45
N ILE A 254 21.64 0.65 2.54
CA ILE A 254 22.46 1.85 2.65
C ILE A 254 23.93 1.49 2.48
N ASN A 255 24.61 2.18 1.56
CA ASN A 255 26.00 1.89 1.18
C ASN A 255 26.25 0.41 0.82
N GLY A 256 25.24 -0.26 0.23
CA GLY A 256 25.32 -1.62 -0.27
C GLY A 256 25.11 -2.73 0.76
N SER A 257 25.07 -2.42 2.07
CA SER A 257 24.88 -3.44 3.11
C SER A 257 24.13 -2.99 4.36
N GLY A 258 23.97 -1.68 4.55
CA GLY A 258 23.32 -1.14 5.75
C GLY A 258 21.82 -1.34 5.74
N VAL A 259 21.28 -2.07 6.72
CA VAL A 259 19.85 -2.22 6.96
C VAL A 259 19.53 -1.95 8.43
N GLU A 260 18.32 -1.50 8.72
CA GLU A 260 17.82 -1.31 10.09
C GLU A 260 16.48 -2.04 10.27
N GLY A 261 15.90 -1.99 11.47
CA GLY A 261 14.53 -2.46 11.70
C GLY A 261 13.52 -1.57 11.00
N GLY A 262 12.40 -2.17 10.55
CA GLY A 262 11.28 -1.40 10.04
C GLY A 262 10.76 -0.41 11.08
N LYS A 263 10.35 0.78 10.65
CA LYS A 263 9.85 1.85 11.51
C LYS A 263 8.71 2.63 10.86
N VAL A 264 8.05 3.46 11.66
CA VAL A 264 7.17 4.53 11.20
C VAL A 264 7.90 5.86 11.40
N THR A 265 8.05 6.62 10.32
CA THR A 265 8.63 7.96 10.34
C THR A 265 7.53 8.98 10.10
N VAL A 266 7.52 10.08 10.85
CA VAL A 266 6.60 11.20 10.65
C VAL A 266 7.36 12.33 9.97
N ILE A 267 6.81 12.86 8.88
CA ILE A 267 7.35 13.97 8.12
C ILE A 267 6.38 15.15 8.23
N ASP A 268 6.86 16.28 8.74
CA ASP A 268 6.12 17.53 8.70
C ASP A 268 6.30 18.18 7.32
N THR A 269 5.21 18.22 6.55
CA THR A 269 5.21 18.75 5.18
C THR A 269 4.78 20.23 5.13
N SER A 270 4.53 20.89 6.25
CA SER A 270 4.01 22.27 6.30
C SER A 270 4.94 23.29 5.62
N SER A 271 6.24 23.02 5.60
CA SER A 271 7.25 23.85 4.93
C SER A 271 7.53 23.41 3.48
N PHE A 272 7.01 22.27 3.05
CA PHE A 272 7.22 21.76 1.70
C PHE A 272 6.34 22.54 0.73
N LYS A 273 6.96 23.21 -0.23
CA LYS A 273 6.27 23.96 -1.28
C LYS A 273 6.37 23.19 -2.59
N LEU A 274 5.24 22.77 -3.09
CA LEU A 274 5.10 22.17 -4.41
C LEU A 274 5.29 23.17 -5.54
#